data_829bb5daa864315b9a894fc238377a62
#
_entry.id   829bb5daa864315b9a894fc238377a62
#
_cell.length_a   1.000
_cell.length_b   1.000
_cell.length_c   1.000
_cell.angle_alpha   90.00
_cell.angle_beta   90.00
_cell.angle_gamma   90.00
#
_symmetry.space_group_name_H-M   'P 1'
#
loop_
_entity.id
_entity.type
_entity.pdbx_description
1 polymer ?
#
loop_
_entity_poly.entity_id
_entity_poly.type
_entity_poly.pdbx_seq_one_letter_code
_entity_poly.pdbx_strand_id
1 'polypeptide(L)'
;MKHSIIIYASQYGSTKRYAEHLSAITGIKCVSRKEAENIQNYERFIYMGPLFAGSVLGLKKFAATVTSQELIVLTVGLVDTQDEENIRYIRNNIKSQIPTHLYDEDKIFHLRGAIDYRTMGMKHKLMMKFMHSRLARMPKEELNAESKIILETYGKKVDYVDFNTLQPIVSIL
;
A
#
# COMPACT_ATOMS: atom_id res chain seq x y z
N MET A 1 -20.13 15.92 5.72
CA MET A 1 -18.94 15.03 5.69
C MET A 1 -19.39 13.71 5.08
N LYS A 2 -18.72 13.16 4.07
CA LYS A 2 -19.10 11.88 3.45
C LYS A 2 -19.00 10.74 4.47
N HIS A 3 -19.96 9.83 4.46
CA HIS A 3 -19.91 8.62 5.30
C HIS A 3 -18.79 7.70 4.78
N SER A 4 -17.66 7.69 5.47
CA SER A 4 -16.41 7.11 5.02
C SER A 4 -16.03 5.88 5.86
N ILE A 5 -15.26 4.95 5.25
CA ILE A 5 -14.68 3.80 5.94
C ILE A 5 -13.25 3.56 5.45
N ILE A 6 -12.34 3.24 6.38
CA ILE A 6 -10.97 2.79 6.10
C ILE A 6 -10.97 1.28 6.02
N ILE A 7 -10.50 0.74 4.89
CA ILE A 7 -10.37 -0.69 4.66
C ILE A 7 -8.91 -1.01 4.37
N TYR A 8 -8.28 -1.86 5.17
CA TYR A 8 -6.87 -2.18 4.99
C TYR A 8 -6.59 -3.65 4.74
N ALA A 9 -5.61 -3.91 3.88
CA ALA A 9 -4.89 -5.16 3.81
C ALA A 9 -3.51 -4.96 4.45
N SER A 10 -3.02 -5.89 5.25
CA SER A 10 -1.69 -5.79 5.86
C SER A 10 -1.01 -7.15 5.91
N GLN A 11 0.29 -7.19 5.57
CA GLN A 11 1.10 -8.41 5.60
C GLN A 11 2.10 -8.41 6.76
N TYR A 12 2.79 -7.29 6.96
CA TYR A 12 3.85 -7.13 7.97
C TYR A 12 3.55 -6.05 9.01
N GLY A 13 2.30 -5.57 9.05
CA GLY A 13 1.83 -4.66 10.08
C GLY A 13 1.90 -3.17 9.75
N SER A 14 2.73 -2.71 8.80
CA SER A 14 2.89 -1.27 8.51
C SER A 14 1.59 -0.63 8.04
N THR A 15 0.88 -1.27 7.11
CA THR A 15 -0.40 -0.76 6.62
C THR A 15 -1.44 -0.67 7.74
N LYS A 16 -1.48 -1.67 8.63
CA LYS A 16 -2.37 -1.66 9.80
C LYS A 16 -2.05 -0.48 10.72
N ARG A 17 -0.77 -0.22 11.01
CA ARG A 17 -0.33 0.93 11.83
C ARG A 17 -0.85 2.26 11.27
N TYR A 18 -0.71 2.49 9.97
CA TYR A 18 -1.25 3.69 9.31
C TYR A 18 -2.77 3.75 9.36
N ALA A 19 -3.46 2.64 9.08
CA ALA A 19 -4.91 2.59 9.06
C ALA A 19 -5.51 2.88 10.46
N GLU A 20 -4.95 2.28 11.49
CA GLU A 20 -5.36 2.53 12.88
C GLU A 20 -5.06 3.96 13.32
N HIS A 21 -3.91 4.52 12.92
CA HIS A 21 -3.57 5.90 13.24
C HIS A 21 -4.50 6.89 12.52
N LEU A 22 -4.75 6.68 11.22
CA LEU A 22 -5.70 7.52 10.46
C LEU A 22 -7.10 7.46 11.07
N SER A 23 -7.56 6.28 11.46
CA SER A 23 -8.83 6.10 12.17
C SER A 23 -8.88 6.88 13.49
N ALA A 24 -7.81 6.82 14.28
CA ALA A 24 -7.74 7.51 15.55
C ALA A 24 -7.81 9.04 15.44
N ILE A 25 -7.15 9.62 14.43
CA ILE A 25 -7.12 11.08 14.24
C ILE A 25 -8.34 11.63 13.50
N THR A 26 -9.06 10.79 12.73
CA THR A 26 -10.22 11.24 11.93
C THR A 26 -11.56 10.78 12.51
N GLY A 27 -11.58 9.80 13.40
CA GLY A 27 -12.80 9.15 13.87
C GLY A 27 -13.47 8.22 12.85
N ILE A 28 -12.87 8.04 11.67
CA ILE A 28 -13.41 7.17 10.61
C ILE A 28 -13.22 5.71 11.00
N LYS A 29 -14.29 4.90 10.89
CA LYS A 29 -14.25 3.47 11.16
C LYS A 29 -13.18 2.77 10.32
N CYS A 30 -12.37 1.92 10.94
CA CYS A 30 -11.32 1.16 10.30
C CYS A 30 -11.58 -0.35 10.45
N VAL A 31 -11.47 -1.09 9.34
CA VAL A 31 -11.67 -2.56 9.32
C VAL A 31 -10.62 -3.23 8.44
N SER A 32 -10.26 -4.46 8.78
CA SER A 32 -9.45 -5.25 7.85
C SER A 32 -10.27 -5.65 6.62
N ARG A 33 -9.61 -5.81 5.48
CA ARG A 33 -10.28 -6.25 4.24
C ARG A 33 -11.02 -7.59 4.40
N LYS A 34 -10.58 -8.44 5.32
CA LYS A 34 -11.23 -9.74 5.58
C LYS A 34 -12.54 -9.61 6.34
N GLU A 35 -12.69 -8.51 7.10
CA GLU A 35 -13.84 -8.20 7.94
C GLU A 35 -14.74 -7.12 7.34
N ALA A 36 -14.42 -6.65 6.13
CA ALA A 36 -15.17 -5.63 5.42
C ALA A 36 -16.45 -6.22 4.84
N GLU A 37 -17.51 -6.28 5.64
CA GLU A 37 -18.86 -6.70 5.28
C GLU A 37 -19.83 -5.53 5.32
N ASN A 38 -20.90 -5.59 4.51
CA ASN A 38 -21.99 -4.60 4.52
C ASN A 38 -21.52 -3.14 4.33
N ILE A 39 -20.55 -2.94 3.40
CA ILE A 39 -19.90 -1.66 3.16
C ILE A 39 -20.65 -0.79 2.13
N GLN A 40 -21.75 -1.25 1.55
CA GLN A 40 -22.49 -0.56 0.48
C GLN A 40 -23.09 0.77 0.91
N ASN A 41 -23.31 0.97 2.21
CA ASN A 41 -23.88 2.20 2.77
C ASN A 41 -22.87 3.34 2.94
N TYR A 42 -21.58 3.08 2.68
CA TYR A 42 -20.56 4.13 2.72
C TYR A 42 -20.47 4.83 1.37
N GLU A 43 -20.23 6.16 1.43
CA GLU A 43 -20.09 7.01 0.24
C GLU A 43 -18.64 7.12 -0.23
N ARG A 44 -17.68 6.83 0.71
CA ARG A 44 -16.24 6.93 0.45
C ARG A 44 -15.52 5.75 1.06
N PHE A 45 -14.68 5.13 0.25
CA PHE A 45 -13.74 4.08 0.67
C PHE A 45 -12.31 4.61 0.67
N ILE A 46 -11.62 4.40 1.78
CA ILE A 46 -10.18 4.68 1.92
C ILE A 46 -9.50 3.32 1.98
N TYR A 47 -9.00 2.87 0.84
CA TYR A 47 -8.34 1.57 0.74
C TYR A 47 -6.85 1.70 0.98
N MET A 48 -6.31 0.94 1.94
CA MET A 48 -4.90 0.92 2.29
C MET A 48 -4.31 -0.47 2.08
N GLY A 49 -3.24 -0.57 1.30
CA GLY A 49 -2.64 -1.86 1.01
C GLY A 49 -1.13 -1.82 0.79
N PRO A 50 -0.41 -2.92 1.16
CA PRO A 50 1.00 -3.02 0.89
C PRO A 50 1.25 -3.25 -0.60
N LEU A 51 2.37 -2.69 -1.09
CA LEU A 51 2.88 -2.92 -2.44
C LEU A 51 3.68 -4.23 -2.48
N PHE A 52 3.35 -5.08 -3.45
CA PHE A 52 4.09 -6.27 -3.81
C PHE A 52 4.22 -6.35 -5.33
N ALA A 53 5.44 -6.34 -5.83
CA ALA A 53 5.74 -6.41 -7.26
C ALA A 53 4.91 -5.40 -8.07
N GLY A 54 4.86 -4.15 -7.59
CA GLY A 54 4.09 -3.05 -8.20
C GLY A 54 2.57 -3.13 -8.00
N SER A 55 2.04 -4.18 -7.38
CA SER A 55 0.61 -4.35 -7.14
C SER A 55 0.23 -4.08 -5.70
N VAL A 56 -0.95 -3.48 -5.48
CA VAL A 56 -1.51 -3.27 -4.14
C VAL A 56 -2.33 -4.47 -3.73
N LEU A 57 -1.98 -5.08 -2.60
CA LEU A 57 -2.60 -6.32 -2.13
C LEU A 57 -4.13 -6.18 -2.00
N GLY A 58 -4.86 -6.95 -2.81
CA GLY A 58 -6.31 -7.04 -2.78
C GLY A 58 -7.07 -5.89 -3.41
N LEU A 59 -6.39 -4.83 -3.87
CA LEU A 59 -7.01 -3.64 -4.46
C LEU A 59 -7.88 -3.99 -5.67
N LYS A 60 -7.38 -4.78 -6.62
CA LYS A 60 -8.12 -5.15 -7.84
C LYS A 60 -9.47 -5.82 -7.53
N LYS A 61 -9.48 -6.75 -6.57
CA LYS A 61 -10.73 -7.43 -6.17
C LYS A 61 -11.68 -6.48 -5.44
N PHE A 62 -11.15 -5.60 -4.61
CA PHE A 62 -11.94 -4.62 -3.89
C PHE A 62 -12.53 -3.58 -4.84
N ALA A 63 -11.72 -2.98 -5.70
CA ALA A 63 -12.16 -1.96 -6.65
C ALA A 63 -13.25 -2.47 -7.61
N ALA A 64 -13.26 -3.76 -7.94
CA ALA A 64 -14.31 -4.37 -8.74
C ALA A 64 -15.69 -4.42 -8.02
N THR A 65 -15.73 -4.20 -6.70
CA THR A 65 -16.99 -4.13 -5.92
C THR A 65 -17.47 -2.71 -5.69
N VAL A 66 -16.67 -1.72 -6.05
CA VAL A 66 -17.01 -0.29 -5.93
C VAL A 66 -17.82 0.14 -7.15
N THR A 67 -19.00 0.69 -6.94
CA THR A 67 -19.91 1.08 -8.01
C THR A 67 -20.01 2.60 -8.20
N SER A 68 -20.40 3.32 -7.17
CA SER A 68 -20.64 4.78 -7.20
C SER A 68 -19.91 5.54 -6.08
N GLN A 69 -19.25 4.81 -5.21
CA GLN A 69 -18.52 5.40 -4.07
C GLN A 69 -17.20 6.03 -4.53
N GLU A 70 -16.79 7.06 -3.81
CA GLU A 70 -15.45 7.62 -3.98
C GLU A 70 -14.39 6.65 -3.46
N LEU A 71 -13.31 6.47 -4.21
CA LEU A 71 -12.19 5.61 -3.84
C LEU A 71 -10.92 6.43 -3.64
N ILE A 72 -10.39 6.41 -2.43
CA ILE A 72 -9.06 6.92 -2.08
C ILE A 72 -8.14 5.72 -1.84
N VAL A 73 -6.96 5.72 -2.43
CA VAL A 73 -6.00 4.60 -2.34
C VAL A 73 -4.72 5.07 -1.68
N LEU A 74 -4.32 4.37 -0.61
CA LEU A 74 -3.03 4.55 0.04
C LEU A 74 -2.19 3.29 -0.14
N THR A 75 -1.06 3.43 -0.80
CA THR A 75 -0.09 2.33 -0.94
C THR A 75 0.94 2.42 0.18
N VAL A 76 1.39 1.28 0.68
CA VAL A 76 2.45 1.20 1.68
C VAL A 76 3.57 0.31 1.16
N GLY A 77 4.75 0.88 0.93
CA GLY A 77 5.90 0.17 0.36
C GLY A 77 7.22 0.60 1.00
N LEU A 78 8.32 0.04 0.56
CA LEU A 78 9.65 0.43 1.04
C LEU A 78 10.31 1.50 0.17
N VAL A 79 9.82 1.65 -1.06
CA VAL A 79 10.38 2.56 -2.07
C VAL A 79 10.30 4.01 -1.58
N ASP A 80 11.27 4.82 -1.97
CA ASP A 80 11.27 6.23 -1.64
C ASP A 80 10.15 6.96 -2.40
N THR A 81 9.26 7.59 -1.63
CA THR A 81 8.09 8.32 -2.15
C THR A 81 8.40 9.78 -2.51
N GLN A 82 9.64 10.23 -2.33
CA GLN A 82 10.12 11.54 -2.81
C GLN A 82 10.67 11.46 -4.24
N ASP A 83 10.91 10.26 -4.75
CA ASP A 83 11.37 10.02 -6.12
C ASP A 83 10.17 9.92 -7.07
N GLU A 84 10.04 10.88 -7.98
CA GLU A 84 8.94 10.97 -8.94
C GLU A 84 8.87 9.77 -9.90
N GLU A 85 10.01 9.17 -10.25
CA GLU A 85 10.04 8.00 -11.11
C GLU A 85 9.39 6.80 -10.42
N ASN A 86 9.67 6.63 -9.11
CA ASN A 86 9.04 5.61 -8.28
C ASN A 86 7.52 5.80 -8.22
N ILE A 87 7.08 7.03 -7.97
CA ILE A 87 5.66 7.37 -7.90
C ILE A 87 4.96 7.09 -9.23
N ARG A 88 5.56 7.49 -10.34
CA ARG A 88 5.03 7.23 -11.69
C ARG A 88 4.90 5.73 -11.97
N TYR A 89 5.91 4.96 -11.61
CA TYR A 89 5.88 3.50 -11.75
C TYR A 89 4.73 2.87 -10.94
N ILE A 90 4.58 3.25 -9.68
CA ILE A 90 3.50 2.74 -8.80
C ILE A 90 2.13 3.13 -9.36
N ARG A 91 1.92 4.38 -9.76
CA ARG A 91 0.65 4.88 -10.31
C ARG A 91 0.25 4.16 -11.59
N ASN A 92 1.20 3.92 -12.50
CA ASN A 92 0.95 3.15 -13.73
C ASN A 92 0.47 1.72 -13.43
N ASN A 93 1.05 1.08 -12.42
CA ASN A 93 0.60 -0.26 -11.99
C ASN A 93 -0.79 -0.22 -11.34
N ILE A 94 -1.13 0.83 -10.59
CA ILE A 94 -2.45 0.99 -9.97
C ILE A 94 -3.53 1.18 -11.05
N LYS A 95 -3.26 1.91 -12.13
CA LYS A 95 -4.19 2.06 -13.27
C LYS A 95 -4.70 0.72 -13.80
N SER A 96 -3.89 -0.32 -13.78
CA SER A 96 -4.28 -1.66 -14.21
C SER A 96 -5.14 -2.44 -13.20
N GLN A 97 -5.22 -1.95 -11.96
CA GLN A 97 -5.91 -2.61 -10.86
C GLN A 97 -7.26 -1.97 -10.52
N ILE A 98 -7.50 -0.76 -10.98
CA ILE A 98 -8.71 0.03 -10.70
C ILE A 98 -9.46 0.29 -12.00
N PRO A 99 -10.80 0.14 -12.03
CA PRO A 99 -11.62 0.59 -13.16
C PRO A 99 -11.35 2.07 -13.48
N THR A 100 -11.32 2.41 -14.76
CA THR A 100 -10.94 3.76 -15.23
C THR A 100 -11.80 4.87 -14.59
N HIS A 101 -13.09 4.63 -14.39
CA HIS A 101 -14.01 5.61 -13.79
C HIS A 101 -13.75 5.86 -12.29
N LEU A 102 -13.01 4.99 -11.61
CA LEU A 102 -12.63 5.13 -10.20
C LEU A 102 -11.20 5.67 -10.04
N TYR A 103 -10.42 5.73 -11.13
CA TYR A 103 -9.05 6.21 -11.06
C TYR A 103 -9.00 7.73 -11.02
N ASP A 104 -8.53 8.25 -9.91
CA ASP A 104 -8.28 9.66 -9.68
C ASP A 104 -6.88 9.81 -9.07
N GLU A 105 -5.98 10.44 -9.82
CA GLU A 105 -4.56 10.56 -9.43
C GLU A 105 -4.39 11.36 -8.15
N ASP A 106 -5.25 12.35 -7.92
CA ASP A 106 -5.22 13.21 -6.73
C ASP A 106 -5.71 12.48 -5.46
N LYS A 107 -6.28 11.28 -5.63
CA LYS A 107 -6.76 10.40 -4.55
C LYS A 107 -5.87 9.17 -4.33
N ILE A 108 -4.67 9.18 -4.91
CA ILE A 108 -3.70 8.09 -4.74
C ILE A 108 -2.47 8.61 -4.00
N PHE A 109 -2.26 8.08 -2.80
CA PHE A 109 -1.17 8.46 -1.90
C PHE A 109 -0.20 7.30 -1.69
N HIS A 110 1.06 7.64 -1.47
CA HIS A 110 2.13 6.65 -1.30
C HIS A 110 2.82 6.88 0.05
N LEU A 111 2.91 5.81 0.85
CA LEU A 111 3.48 5.83 2.19
C LEU A 111 4.63 4.84 2.27
N ARG A 112 5.63 5.14 3.08
CA ARG A 112 6.73 4.21 3.35
C ARG A 112 6.39 3.31 4.53
N GLY A 113 6.71 2.04 4.41
CA GLY A 113 6.42 1.01 5.40
C GLY A 113 7.65 0.53 6.15
N ALA A 114 7.51 -0.65 6.75
CA ALA A 114 8.55 -1.33 7.49
C ALA A 114 8.63 -2.80 7.07
N ILE A 115 9.81 -3.38 7.24
CA ILE A 115 10.03 -4.82 7.11
C ILE A 115 11.02 -5.29 8.19
N ASP A 116 10.73 -6.41 8.82
CA ASP A 116 11.66 -7.10 9.71
C ASP A 116 11.80 -8.57 9.27
N TYR A 117 12.91 -8.86 8.62
CA TYR A 117 13.17 -10.21 8.13
C TYR A 117 13.33 -11.26 9.24
N ARG A 118 13.59 -10.83 10.50
CA ARG A 118 13.75 -11.74 11.63
C ARG A 118 12.40 -12.33 12.06
N THR A 119 11.35 -11.53 12.01
CA THR A 119 9.99 -11.92 12.42
C THR A 119 9.16 -12.51 11.29
N MET A 120 9.70 -12.50 10.08
CA MET A 120 9.03 -13.03 8.89
C MET A 120 8.82 -14.55 8.99
N GLY A 121 7.65 -15.04 8.62
CA GLY A 121 7.36 -16.47 8.58
C GLY A 121 8.23 -17.24 7.57
N MET A 122 8.47 -18.53 7.82
CA MET A 122 9.38 -19.38 7.04
C MET A 122 9.11 -19.36 5.52
N LYS A 123 7.84 -19.42 5.11
CA LYS A 123 7.45 -19.38 3.69
C LYS A 123 7.89 -18.07 3.03
N HIS A 124 7.68 -16.94 3.70
CA HIS A 124 8.07 -15.63 3.20
C HIS A 124 9.60 -15.46 3.20
N LYS A 125 10.29 -15.96 4.22
CA LYS A 125 11.76 -15.98 4.23
C LYS A 125 12.33 -16.72 3.02
N LEU A 126 11.77 -17.89 2.71
CA LEU A 126 12.22 -18.67 1.55
C LEU A 126 11.94 -17.95 0.23
N MET A 127 10.75 -17.37 0.08
CA MET A 127 10.37 -16.57 -1.09
C MET A 127 11.30 -15.36 -1.26
N MET A 128 11.56 -14.62 -0.20
CA MET A 128 12.46 -13.46 -0.22
C MET A 128 13.90 -13.85 -0.51
N LYS A 129 14.37 -14.99 0.01
CA LYS A 129 15.70 -15.55 -0.32
C LYS A 129 15.82 -15.85 -1.82
N PHE A 130 14.82 -16.50 -2.39
CA PHE A 130 14.79 -16.80 -3.84
C PHE A 130 14.78 -15.51 -4.66
N MET A 131 13.92 -14.55 -4.31
CA MET A 131 13.82 -13.26 -4.99
C MET A 131 15.12 -12.47 -4.90
N HIS A 132 15.72 -12.36 -3.70
CA HIS A 132 17.04 -11.73 -3.51
C HIS A 132 18.11 -12.39 -4.40
N SER A 133 18.19 -13.74 -4.41
CA SER A 133 19.19 -14.47 -5.22
C SER A 133 19.00 -14.22 -6.72
N ARG A 134 17.76 -14.08 -7.20
CA ARG A 134 17.46 -13.74 -8.59
C ARG A 134 17.86 -12.31 -8.92
N LEU A 135 17.45 -11.34 -8.09
CA LEU A 135 17.75 -9.93 -8.29
C LEU A 135 19.25 -9.63 -8.23
N ALA A 136 19.99 -10.30 -7.32
CA ALA A 136 21.45 -10.14 -7.20
C ALA A 136 22.25 -10.58 -8.45
N ARG A 137 21.63 -11.35 -9.35
CA ARG A 137 22.24 -11.81 -10.61
C ARG A 137 21.82 -10.94 -11.81
N MET A 138 20.87 -10.03 -11.62
CA MET A 138 20.43 -9.13 -12.70
C MET A 138 21.40 -7.97 -12.89
N PRO A 139 21.59 -7.48 -14.13
CA PRO A 139 22.32 -6.25 -14.38
C PRO A 139 21.71 -5.09 -13.58
N LYS A 140 22.54 -4.20 -13.05
CA LYS A 140 22.05 -3.06 -12.22
C LYS A 140 21.12 -2.14 -12.98
N GLU A 141 21.28 -2.04 -14.28
CA GLU A 141 20.50 -1.22 -15.20
C GLU A 141 19.07 -1.74 -15.38
N GLU A 142 18.85 -3.04 -15.16
CA GLU A 142 17.54 -3.69 -15.25
C GLU A 142 16.77 -3.67 -13.92
N LEU A 143 17.42 -3.26 -12.82
CA LEU A 143 16.79 -3.21 -11.51
C LEU A 143 15.92 -1.96 -11.38
N ASN A 144 14.61 -2.16 -11.21
CA ASN A 144 13.71 -1.08 -10.79
C ASN A 144 13.91 -0.72 -9.30
N ALA A 145 13.30 0.35 -8.85
CA ALA A 145 13.41 0.84 -7.47
C ALA A 145 13.00 -0.21 -6.42
N GLU A 146 11.94 -0.96 -6.68
CA GLU A 146 11.47 -2.02 -5.77
C GLU A 146 12.52 -3.14 -5.65
N SER A 147 13.16 -3.51 -6.75
CA SER A 147 14.24 -4.51 -6.77
C SER A 147 15.47 -4.03 -6.00
N LYS A 148 15.86 -2.76 -6.19
CA LYS A 148 17.00 -2.15 -5.48
C LYS A 148 16.76 -2.13 -3.98
N ILE A 149 15.60 -1.66 -3.50
CA ILE A 149 15.29 -1.59 -2.07
C ILE A 149 15.19 -2.98 -1.44
N ILE A 150 14.75 -4.00 -2.17
CA ILE A 150 14.76 -5.40 -1.71
C ILE A 150 16.21 -5.86 -1.47
N LEU A 151 17.12 -5.58 -2.41
CA LEU A 151 18.54 -5.93 -2.23
C LEU A 151 19.17 -5.22 -1.04
N GLU A 152 18.88 -3.93 -0.86
CA GLU A 152 19.43 -3.11 0.22
C GLU A 152 18.92 -3.52 1.60
N THR A 153 17.65 -3.92 1.70
CA THR A 153 17.00 -4.21 2.98
C THR A 153 17.02 -5.68 3.36
N TYR A 154 17.44 -6.58 2.45
CA TYR A 154 17.42 -8.01 2.68
C TYR A 154 18.17 -8.42 3.96
N GLY A 155 17.52 -9.22 4.78
CA GLY A 155 18.05 -9.68 6.07
C GLY A 155 18.04 -8.65 7.19
N LYS A 156 17.64 -7.39 6.92
CA LYS A 156 17.65 -6.30 7.90
C LYS A 156 16.27 -6.08 8.52
N LYS A 157 16.25 -5.25 9.55
CA LYS A 157 15.05 -4.58 10.05
C LYS A 157 15.13 -3.11 9.64
N VAL A 158 14.12 -2.63 8.93
CA VAL A 158 13.95 -1.22 8.60
C VAL A 158 12.53 -0.78 8.93
N ASP A 159 12.38 0.45 9.40
CA ASP A 159 11.08 1.06 9.70
C ASP A 159 11.10 2.51 9.20
N TYR A 160 10.37 2.78 8.12
CA TYR A 160 10.22 4.10 7.50
C TYR A 160 8.82 4.67 7.74
N VAL A 161 8.04 4.10 8.66
CA VAL A 161 6.69 4.59 8.97
C VAL A 161 6.79 5.99 9.59
N ASP A 162 6.14 6.95 8.92
CA ASP A 162 6.01 8.33 9.40
C ASP A 162 4.54 8.75 9.28
N PHE A 163 3.88 8.95 10.41
CA PHE A 163 2.48 9.34 10.46
C PHE A 163 2.22 10.78 9.99
N ASN A 164 3.23 11.65 9.96
CA ASN A 164 3.08 13.00 9.42
C ASN A 164 2.73 12.99 7.92
N THR A 165 3.12 11.92 7.21
CA THR A 165 2.76 11.71 5.80
C THR A 165 1.26 11.50 5.56
N LEU A 166 0.47 11.34 6.61
CA LEU A 166 -1.00 11.27 6.53
C LEU A 166 -1.67 12.66 6.45
N GLN A 167 -0.97 13.77 6.73
CA GLN A 167 -1.57 15.10 6.74
C GLN A 167 -2.26 15.51 5.43
N PRO A 168 -1.67 15.28 4.23
CA PRO A 168 -2.35 15.57 2.97
C PRO A 168 -3.66 14.77 2.80
N ILE A 169 -3.70 13.55 3.35
CA ILE A 169 -4.87 12.67 3.26
C ILE A 169 -5.97 13.21 4.18
N VAL A 170 -5.62 13.57 5.41
CA VAL A 170 -6.56 14.15 6.37
C VAL A 170 -7.21 15.42 5.83
N SER A 171 -6.48 16.24 5.07
CA SER A 171 -6.98 17.51 4.53
C SER A 171 -8.07 17.35 3.46
N ILE A 172 -8.23 16.17 2.86
CA ILE A 172 -9.24 15.89 1.83
C ILE A 172 -10.40 15.01 2.35
N LEU A 173 -10.36 14.57 3.60
CA LEU A 173 -11.41 13.74 4.22
C LEU A 173 -12.51 14.58 4.83
#